data_a7e7b2c6c9ac64b8ae99d414821e88bc
#
_entry.id   a7e7b2c6c9ac64b8ae99d414821e88bc
#
_cell.length_a   1.000
_cell.length_b   1.000
_cell.length_c   1.000
_cell.angle_alpha   90.00
_cell.angle_beta   90.00
_cell.angle_gamma   90.00
#
_symmetry.space_group_name_H-M   'P 1'
#
loop_
_entity.id
_entity.type
_entity.pdbx_description
1 polymer ?
#
loop_
_entity_poly.entity_id
_entity_poly.type
_entity_poly.pdbx_seq_one_letter_code
_entity_poly.pdbx_strand_id
1 'polypeptide(L)'
;TAKDVRVVPTCSMPEGLAALVAYDPEASAEHNGSQMASAASAVATGEVTTAVRDTQSEAGPVRAGDVIGIVRGDGVVAVGRDLATTCTALLDRLVTPERELVTLITGDGASAAVTERISAWLGEHRAGVTIEVHEGGQPLYPYLFGVE
;
A
#
# COMPACT_ATOMS: atom_id res chain seq x y z
N THR A 1 -35.10 -12.02 11.78
CA THR A 1 -34.22 -11.33 12.73
C THR A 1 -33.47 -10.22 12.00
N ALA A 2 -33.59 -8.99 12.45
CA ALA A 2 -32.85 -7.88 11.90
C ALA A 2 -31.35 -8.06 12.26
N LYS A 3 -30.47 -7.97 11.24
CA LYS A 3 -29.01 -7.96 11.46
C LYS A 3 -28.57 -6.52 11.58
N ASP A 4 -27.71 -6.23 12.55
CA ASP A 4 -26.97 -4.95 12.59
C ASP A 4 -25.85 -5.01 11.58
N VAL A 5 -25.90 -4.15 10.57
CA VAL A 5 -24.92 -4.09 9.49
C VAL A 5 -24.22 -2.73 9.54
N ARG A 6 -22.91 -2.75 9.62
CA ARG A 6 -22.06 -1.56 9.60
C ARG A 6 -21.11 -1.63 8.40
N VAL A 7 -20.99 -0.54 7.68
CA VAL A 7 -20.02 -0.41 6.59
C VAL A 7 -18.80 0.32 7.09
N VAL A 8 -17.64 -0.31 6.95
CA VAL A 8 -16.33 0.31 7.21
C VAL A 8 -15.77 0.78 5.87
N PRO A 9 -15.68 2.09 5.62
CA PRO A 9 -15.19 2.60 4.34
C PRO A 9 -13.70 2.36 4.21
N THR A 10 -13.30 1.60 3.20
CA THR A 10 -11.92 1.37 2.80
C THR A 10 -11.78 1.53 1.30
N CYS A 11 -10.64 1.99 0.81
CA CYS A 11 -10.41 2.22 -0.62
C CYS A 11 -9.23 1.41 -1.18
N SER A 12 -8.56 0.65 -0.33
CA SER A 12 -7.41 -0.18 -0.71
C SER A 12 -7.38 -1.48 0.07
N MET A 13 -6.66 -2.48 -0.46
CA MET A 13 -6.48 -3.76 0.24
C MET A 13 -5.75 -3.59 1.58
N PRO A 14 -4.65 -2.82 1.70
CA PRO A 14 -4.01 -2.61 3.00
C PRO A 14 -4.93 -1.99 4.06
N GLU A 15 -5.77 -1.02 3.69
CA GLU A 15 -6.78 -0.45 4.61
C GLU A 15 -7.79 -1.51 5.07
N GLY A 16 -8.25 -2.35 4.14
CA GLY A 16 -9.16 -3.45 4.46
C GLY A 16 -8.55 -4.47 5.41
N LEU A 17 -7.28 -4.81 5.22
CA LEU A 17 -6.54 -5.72 6.10
C LEU A 17 -6.38 -5.12 7.51
N ALA A 18 -5.97 -3.86 7.61
CA ALA A 18 -5.86 -3.17 8.90
C ALA A 18 -7.21 -3.12 9.63
N ALA A 19 -8.29 -2.84 8.92
CA ALA A 19 -9.64 -2.91 9.48
C ALA A 19 -9.98 -4.29 10.02
N LEU A 20 -9.66 -5.36 9.28
CA LEU A 20 -9.93 -6.74 9.71
C LEU A 20 -9.12 -7.13 10.96
N VAL A 21 -7.87 -6.70 11.07
CA VAL A 21 -7.03 -6.95 12.25
C VAL A 21 -7.62 -6.29 13.50
N ALA A 22 -8.28 -5.14 13.35
CA ALA A 22 -8.91 -4.43 14.45
C ALA A 22 -10.29 -4.99 14.87
N TYR A 23 -10.79 -6.02 14.19
CA TYR A 23 -12.07 -6.64 14.51
C TYR A 23 -11.99 -7.48 15.80
N ASP A 24 -12.92 -7.22 16.73
CA ASP A 24 -13.09 -7.99 17.97
C ASP A 24 -14.46 -8.71 17.95
N PRO A 25 -14.47 -10.07 17.91
CA PRO A 25 -15.72 -10.82 17.89
C PRO A 25 -16.58 -10.68 19.16
N GLU A 26 -15.97 -10.26 20.28
CA GLU A 26 -16.67 -10.06 21.55
C GLU A 26 -17.26 -8.64 21.70
N ALA A 27 -16.88 -7.72 20.82
CA ALA A 27 -17.35 -6.34 20.87
C ALA A 27 -18.64 -6.11 20.08
N SER A 28 -19.36 -5.01 20.38
CA SER A 28 -20.55 -4.63 19.63
C SER A 28 -20.23 -4.23 18.19
N ALA A 29 -21.21 -4.31 17.29
CA ALA A 29 -21.06 -3.86 15.91
C ALA A 29 -20.69 -2.37 15.81
N GLU A 30 -21.18 -1.53 16.72
CA GLU A 30 -20.85 -0.10 16.78
C GLU A 30 -19.38 0.10 17.16
N HIS A 31 -18.91 -0.58 18.19
CA HIS A 31 -17.50 -0.51 18.62
C HIS A 31 -16.57 -0.99 17.51
N ASN A 32 -16.86 -2.16 16.93
CA ASN A 32 -16.10 -2.69 15.79
C ASN A 32 -16.07 -1.74 14.61
N GLY A 33 -17.21 -1.17 14.23
CA GLY A 33 -17.27 -0.19 13.15
C GLY A 33 -16.35 1.01 13.37
N SER A 34 -16.30 1.52 14.60
CA SER A 34 -15.41 2.63 14.98
C SER A 34 -13.94 2.23 14.98
N GLN A 35 -13.57 1.11 15.62
CA GLN A 35 -12.17 0.66 15.70
C GLN A 35 -11.61 0.27 14.33
N MET A 36 -12.37 -0.46 13.53
CA MET A 36 -11.98 -0.85 12.18
C MET A 36 -11.79 0.36 11.25
N ALA A 37 -12.70 1.36 11.32
CA ALA A 37 -12.55 2.60 10.56
C ALA A 37 -11.32 3.41 10.99
N SER A 38 -11.04 3.46 12.28
CA SER A 38 -9.83 4.11 12.82
C SER A 38 -8.56 3.42 12.33
N ALA A 39 -8.50 2.10 12.40
CA ALA A 39 -7.37 1.32 11.91
C ALA A 39 -7.15 1.52 10.41
N ALA A 40 -8.21 1.44 9.59
CA ALA A 40 -8.12 1.69 8.16
C ALA A 40 -7.56 3.09 7.84
N SER A 41 -7.99 4.11 8.57
CA SER A 41 -7.56 5.50 8.34
C SER A 41 -6.12 5.79 8.78
N ALA A 42 -5.55 4.96 9.64
CA ALA A 42 -4.16 5.10 10.11
C ALA A 42 -3.12 4.60 9.11
N VAL A 43 -3.52 3.77 8.15
CA VAL A 43 -2.61 3.20 7.14
C VAL A 43 -2.36 4.21 6.04
N ALA A 44 -1.10 4.55 5.79
CA ALA A 44 -0.69 5.21 4.57
C ALA A 44 -0.55 4.17 3.45
N THR A 45 -1.17 4.42 2.29
CA THR A 45 -1.21 3.45 1.21
C THR A 45 -0.55 3.94 -0.05
N GLY A 46 0.16 3.03 -0.70
CA GLY A 46 0.76 3.26 -2.01
C GLY A 46 0.54 2.08 -2.93
N GLU A 47 0.53 2.35 -4.20
CA GLU A 47 0.38 1.34 -5.25
C GLU A 47 1.34 1.60 -6.40
N VAL A 48 1.81 0.54 -7.02
CA VAL A 48 2.68 0.62 -8.19
C VAL A 48 2.02 -0.11 -9.35
N THR A 49 1.97 0.55 -10.49
CA THR A 49 1.38 0.01 -11.72
C THR A 49 2.10 0.55 -12.95
N THR A 50 1.67 0.12 -14.14
CA THR A 50 2.18 0.62 -15.41
C THR A 50 1.21 1.63 -15.99
N ALA A 51 1.72 2.79 -16.41
CA ALA A 51 0.93 3.83 -17.04
C ALA A 51 0.41 3.36 -18.41
N VAL A 52 -0.89 3.55 -18.65
CA VAL A 52 -1.54 3.15 -19.90
C VAL A 52 -1.63 4.28 -20.92
N ARG A 53 -1.28 5.51 -20.53
CA ARG A 53 -1.32 6.70 -21.40
C ARG A 53 -0.33 7.75 -20.93
N ASP A 54 0.01 8.66 -21.83
CA ASP A 54 0.81 9.83 -21.50
C ASP A 54 -0.01 10.80 -20.64
N THR A 55 0.62 11.36 -19.62
CA THR A 55 0.02 12.39 -18.76
C THR A 55 1.11 13.22 -18.08
N GLN A 56 0.69 14.27 -17.37
CA GLN A 56 1.56 15.04 -16.48
C GLN A 56 1.22 14.73 -15.02
N SER A 57 2.25 14.68 -14.19
CA SER A 57 2.11 14.52 -12.75
C SER A 57 3.05 15.47 -12.01
N GLU A 58 2.90 15.57 -10.70
CA GLU A 58 3.83 16.34 -9.86
C GLU A 58 5.25 15.73 -9.86
N ALA A 59 5.36 14.43 -10.07
CA ALA A 59 6.63 13.73 -10.23
C ALA A 59 7.27 13.92 -11.62
N GLY A 60 6.60 14.65 -12.51
CA GLY A 60 7.06 14.91 -13.88
C GLY A 60 6.19 14.25 -14.95
N PRO A 61 6.66 14.26 -16.22
CA PRO A 61 5.95 13.65 -17.32
C PRO A 61 5.90 12.14 -17.18
N VAL A 62 4.73 11.57 -17.44
CA VAL A 62 4.47 10.13 -17.45
C VAL A 62 4.19 9.73 -18.90
N ARG A 63 4.82 8.66 -19.37
CA ARG A 63 4.56 8.08 -20.69
C ARG A 63 3.90 6.72 -20.54
N ALA A 64 3.10 6.34 -21.52
CA ALA A 64 2.57 5.00 -21.60
C ALA A 64 3.70 3.96 -21.53
N GLY A 65 3.58 2.99 -20.63
CA GLY A 65 4.60 1.97 -20.35
C GLY A 65 5.57 2.31 -19.21
N ASP A 66 5.57 3.55 -18.71
CA ASP A 66 6.33 3.87 -17.49
C ASP A 66 5.73 3.18 -16.26
N VAL A 67 6.58 2.81 -15.33
CA VAL A 67 6.16 2.35 -14.00
C VAL A 67 5.90 3.57 -13.14
N ILE A 68 4.72 3.63 -12.54
CA ILE A 68 4.30 4.75 -11.70
C ILE A 68 3.98 4.28 -10.28
N GLY A 69 4.43 5.06 -9.31
CA GLY A 69 4.08 4.91 -7.90
C GLY A 69 3.06 5.98 -7.49
N ILE A 70 1.96 5.54 -6.94
CA ILE A 70 0.82 6.38 -6.57
C ILE A 70 0.64 6.33 -5.06
N VAL A 71 0.56 7.48 -4.42
CA VAL A 71 0.17 7.63 -3.00
C VAL A 71 -1.24 8.15 -2.96
N ARG A 72 -2.05 7.53 -2.13
CA ARG A 72 -3.42 7.97 -1.94
C ARG A 72 -3.46 9.40 -1.37
N GLY A 73 -4.18 10.27 -2.06
CA GLY A 73 -4.28 11.70 -1.73
C GLY A 73 -3.26 12.57 -2.46
N ASP A 74 -2.08 12.05 -2.75
CA ASP A 74 -0.99 12.81 -3.40
C ASP A 74 -0.92 12.54 -4.93
N GLY A 75 -1.49 11.43 -5.40
CA GLY A 75 -1.42 11.03 -6.81
C GLY A 75 -0.09 10.37 -7.16
N VAL A 76 0.38 10.55 -8.40
CA VAL A 76 1.64 9.97 -8.87
C VAL A 76 2.83 10.71 -8.26
N VAL A 77 3.58 10.01 -7.42
CA VAL A 77 4.75 10.55 -6.68
C VAL A 77 6.08 9.98 -7.16
N ALA A 78 6.05 8.91 -7.93
CA ALA A 78 7.24 8.30 -8.52
C ALA A 78 6.97 7.87 -9.97
N VAL A 79 7.92 8.08 -10.85
CA VAL A 79 7.87 7.68 -12.26
C VAL A 79 9.22 7.08 -12.63
N GLY A 80 9.21 5.90 -13.25
CA GLY A 80 10.43 5.22 -13.66
C GLY A 80 10.17 4.13 -14.68
N ARG A 81 11.20 3.38 -15.01
CA ARG A 81 11.13 2.22 -15.91
C ARG A 81 11.46 0.91 -15.21
N ASP A 82 12.13 0.99 -14.07
CA ASP A 82 12.47 -0.17 -13.23
C ASP A 82 11.50 -0.27 -12.05
N LEU A 83 10.90 -1.44 -11.91
CA LEU A 83 9.86 -1.68 -10.89
C LEU A 83 10.41 -1.50 -9.47
N ALA A 84 11.57 -2.08 -9.15
CA ALA A 84 12.15 -1.97 -7.81
C ALA A 84 12.52 -0.52 -7.47
N THR A 85 13.12 0.20 -8.40
CA THR A 85 13.51 1.61 -8.20
C THR A 85 12.29 2.51 -7.99
N THR A 86 11.20 2.27 -8.73
CA THR A 86 9.96 3.02 -8.57
C THR A 86 9.29 2.70 -7.23
N CYS A 87 9.29 1.41 -6.82
CA CYS A 87 8.79 1.01 -5.49
C CYS A 87 9.57 1.67 -4.36
N THR A 88 10.90 1.69 -4.41
CA THR A 88 11.72 2.31 -3.36
C THR A 88 11.53 3.83 -3.32
N ALA A 89 11.39 4.50 -4.46
CA ALA A 89 11.08 5.92 -4.52
C ALA A 89 9.69 6.25 -3.91
N LEU A 90 8.70 5.39 -4.14
CA LEU A 90 7.40 5.49 -3.49
C LEU A 90 7.50 5.31 -1.98
N LEU A 91 8.21 4.28 -1.54
CA LEU A 91 8.39 3.97 -0.11
C LEU A 91 9.16 5.06 0.63
N ASP A 92 10.10 5.72 -0.04
CA ASP A 92 10.82 6.86 0.51
C ASP A 92 9.89 8.01 0.93
N ARG A 93 8.77 8.15 0.22
CA ARG A 93 7.70 9.11 0.55
C ARG A 93 6.74 8.63 1.63
N LEU A 94 6.43 7.32 1.64
CA LEU A 94 5.45 6.75 2.56
C LEU A 94 6.00 6.45 3.95
N VAL A 95 7.25 5.98 4.03
CA VAL A 95 7.83 5.51 5.29
C VAL A 95 8.50 6.67 6.02
N THR A 96 7.74 7.31 6.88
CA THR A 96 8.21 8.36 7.80
C THR A 96 8.83 7.74 9.07
N PRO A 97 9.60 8.51 9.87
CA PRO A 97 10.25 7.98 11.07
C PRO A 97 9.30 7.37 12.12
N GLU A 98 8.03 7.76 12.09
CA GLU A 98 7.00 7.28 13.03
C GLU A 98 6.38 5.96 12.60
N ARG A 99 6.71 5.47 11.41
CA ARG A 99 6.15 4.24 10.85
C ARG A 99 7.00 3.03 11.24
N GLU A 100 6.35 1.98 11.67
CA GLU A 100 7.01 0.79 12.23
C GLU A 100 6.77 -0.48 11.41
N LEU A 101 5.74 -0.49 10.56
CA LEU A 101 5.36 -1.64 9.75
C LEU A 101 5.15 -1.26 8.29
N VAL A 102 5.76 -2.03 7.40
CA VAL A 102 5.50 -1.98 5.95
C VAL A 102 4.98 -3.33 5.48
N THR A 103 3.75 -3.35 5.01
CA THR A 103 3.11 -4.52 4.41
C THR A 103 3.20 -4.41 2.90
N LEU A 104 3.86 -5.38 2.26
CA LEU A 104 3.92 -5.56 0.81
C LEU A 104 2.90 -6.62 0.38
N ILE A 105 2.03 -6.27 -0.56
CA ILE A 105 1.11 -7.24 -1.18
C ILE A 105 1.53 -7.40 -2.64
N THR A 106 1.99 -8.60 -3.00
CA THR A 106 2.48 -8.90 -4.35
C THR A 106 1.35 -9.34 -5.27
N GLY A 107 1.35 -8.81 -6.48
CA GLY A 107 0.38 -9.14 -7.53
C GLY A 107 1.04 -9.56 -8.83
N ASP A 108 0.27 -9.56 -9.90
CA ASP A 108 0.76 -9.88 -11.23
C ASP A 108 1.90 -8.93 -11.64
N GLY A 109 3.01 -9.51 -12.12
CA GLY A 109 4.22 -8.76 -12.48
C GLY A 109 5.22 -8.57 -11.34
N ALA A 110 4.88 -8.95 -10.11
CA ALA A 110 5.86 -9.05 -9.02
C ALA A 110 6.80 -10.24 -9.23
N SER A 111 8.01 -10.14 -8.69
CA SER A 111 8.97 -11.25 -8.67
C SER A 111 9.73 -11.31 -7.36
N ALA A 112 10.20 -12.50 -6.99
CA ALA A 112 11.01 -12.68 -5.78
C ALA A 112 12.23 -11.75 -5.77
N ALA A 113 12.93 -11.62 -6.88
CA ALA A 113 14.12 -10.76 -7.00
C ALA A 113 13.81 -9.27 -6.76
N VAL A 114 12.67 -8.78 -7.28
CA VAL A 114 12.23 -7.39 -7.03
C VAL A 114 11.81 -7.22 -5.57
N THR A 115 11.06 -8.17 -5.02
CA THR A 115 10.63 -8.14 -3.61
C THR A 115 11.82 -8.14 -2.66
N GLU A 116 12.84 -8.94 -2.93
CA GLU A 116 14.09 -8.96 -2.15
C GLU A 116 14.83 -7.61 -2.22
N ARG A 117 14.91 -6.99 -3.41
CA ARG A 117 15.53 -5.66 -3.57
C ARG A 117 14.79 -4.58 -2.78
N ILE A 118 13.46 -4.60 -2.79
CA ILE A 118 12.64 -3.67 -2.01
C ILE A 118 12.87 -3.89 -0.51
N SER A 119 12.83 -5.13 -0.05
CA SER A 119 13.04 -5.49 1.35
C SER A 119 14.45 -5.13 1.85
N ALA A 120 15.48 -5.38 1.03
CA ALA A 120 16.86 -4.99 1.34
C ALA A 120 16.99 -3.47 1.46
N TRP A 121 16.41 -2.72 0.53
CA TRP A 121 16.43 -1.27 0.57
C TRP A 121 15.76 -0.71 1.84
N LEU A 122 14.60 -1.26 2.23
CA LEU A 122 13.94 -0.90 3.48
C LEU A 122 14.83 -1.18 4.70
N GLY A 123 15.45 -2.35 4.76
CA GLY A 123 16.36 -2.72 5.84
C GLY A 123 17.57 -1.78 5.96
N GLU A 124 18.09 -1.30 4.83
CA GLU A 124 19.24 -0.39 4.79
C GLU A 124 18.87 1.07 5.12
N HIS A 125 17.71 1.55 4.64
CA HIS A 125 17.34 2.97 4.68
C HIS A 125 16.29 3.31 5.73
N ARG A 126 15.60 2.30 6.27
CA ARG A 126 14.52 2.45 7.27
C ARG A 126 14.72 1.44 8.40
N ALA A 127 15.87 1.57 9.09
CA ALA A 127 16.19 0.70 10.22
C ALA A 127 15.09 0.76 11.30
N GLY A 128 14.65 -0.42 11.75
CA GLY A 128 13.58 -0.55 12.76
C GLY A 128 12.19 -0.77 12.19
N VAL A 129 12.00 -0.66 10.88
CA VAL A 129 10.74 -1.02 10.23
C VAL A 129 10.62 -2.53 10.09
N THR A 130 9.51 -3.08 10.52
CA THR A 130 9.13 -4.49 10.26
C THR A 130 8.55 -4.59 8.84
N ILE A 131 8.94 -5.64 8.13
CA ILE A 131 8.50 -5.87 6.75
C ILE A 131 7.70 -7.16 6.70
N GLU A 132 6.47 -7.09 6.22
CA GLU A 132 5.62 -8.24 5.94
C GLU A 132 5.34 -8.33 4.44
N VAL A 133 5.43 -9.54 3.89
CA VAL A 133 5.16 -9.81 2.47
C VAL A 133 4.02 -10.81 2.37
N HIS A 134 2.97 -10.45 1.64
CA HIS A 134 1.81 -11.28 1.39
C HIS A 134 1.58 -11.45 -0.11
N GLU A 135 1.18 -12.63 -0.53
CA GLU A 135 0.76 -12.90 -1.90
C GLU A 135 -0.72 -12.51 -2.06
N GLY A 136 -0.96 -11.46 -2.84
CA GLY A 136 -2.31 -10.98 -3.13
C GLY A 136 -2.86 -11.51 -4.46
N GLY A 137 -1.99 -11.70 -5.45
CA GLY A 137 -2.37 -12.18 -6.79
C GLY A 137 -3.26 -11.20 -7.56
N GLN A 138 -3.33 -9.94 -7.14
CA GLN A 138 -4.14 -8.93 -7.81
C GLN A 138 -3.57 -8.58 -9.19
N PRO A 139 -4.44 -8.38 -10.20
CA PRO A 139 -4.01 -7.91 -11.51
C PRO A 139 -3.65 -6.42 -11.48
N LEU A 140 -2.92 -5.95 -12.48
CA LEU A 140 -2.58 -4.55 -12.77
C LEU A 140 -1.63 -3.86 -11.78
N TYR A 141 -1.55 -4.32 -10.54
CA TYR A 141 -0.71 -3.75 -9.50
C TYR A 141 0.31 -4.78 -9.01
N PRO A 142 1.53 -4.76 -9.54
CA PRO A 142 2.60 -5.65 -9.06
C PRO A 142 2.83 -5.53 -7.55
N TYR A 143 2.70 -4.33 -7.00
CA TYR A 143 2.84 -4.09 -5.57
C TYR A 143 1.79 -3.12 -5.04
N LEU A 144 1.20 -3.49 -3.91
CA LEU A 144 0.46 -2.61 -3.03
C LEU A 144 1.21 -2.51 -1.71
N PHE A 145 1.22 -1.32 -1.12
CA PHE A 145 1.91 -1.04 0.14
C PHE A 145 0.95 -0.47 1.16
N GLY A 146 1.01 -1.01 2.38
CA GLY A 146 0.43 -0.43 3.58
C GLY A 146 1.55 -0.05 4.53
N VAL A 147 1.50 1.14 5.10
CA VAL A 147 2.53 1.65 6.01
C VAL A 147 1.88 2.19 7.27
N GLU A 148 2.23 1.60 8.42
CA GLU A 148 1.67 1.87 9.76
C GLU A 148 2.75 2.33 10.74
#